data_4600e9bd93abeb611db20dfccd1b818d
#
_entry.id   4600e9bd93abeb611db20dfccd1b818d
#
_cell.length_a   1.000
_cell.length_b   1.000
_cell.length_c   1.000
_cell.angle_alpha   90.00
_cell.angle_beta   90.00
_cell.angle_gamma   90.00
#
_symmetry.space_group_name_H-M   'P 1'
#
loop_
_entity.id
_entity.type
_entity.pdbx_description
1 polymer ?
#
loop_
_entity_poly.entity_id
_entity_poly.type
_entity_poly.pdbx_seq_one_letter_code
_entity_poly.pdbx_strand_id
1 'polypeptide(L)'
;RLDIGMALQSCATVQYILGERKPILSAEDISIDSPYNTYIYKGLPETAIASPGEKAIMAVIEPADTEYLYFLAKNDGSGEQVYSETYEEHLLNKAKYLGN
;
A
#
# COMPACT_ATOMS: atom_id res chain seq x y z
N ARG A 1 -2.92 -2.06 10.09
CA ARG A 1 -2.69 -3.44 9.63
C ARG A 1 -1.70 -4.19 10.51
N LEU A 2 -0.60 -3.57 10.88
CA LEU A 2 0.40 -4.24 11.73
C LEU A 2 -0.20 -4.68 13.07
N ASP A 3 -0.98 -3.83 13.71
CA ASP A 3 -1.57 -4.10 15.02
C ASP A 3 -2.54 -5.28 15.02
N ILE A 4 -3.19 -5.55 13.89
CA ILE A 4 -4.16 -6.64 13.77
C ILE A 4 -3.60 -7.87 13.05
N GLY A 5 -2.31 -7.88 12.73
CA GLY A 5 -1.66 -8.99 12.03
C GLY A 5 -2.08 -9.13 10.56
N MET A 6 -2.50 -8.05 9.94
CA MET A 6 -2.90 -8.05 8.53
C MET A 6 -1.68 -7.75 7.65
N ALA A 7 -1.52 -8.50 6.55
CA ALA A 7 -0.47 -8.24 5.58
C ALA A 7 -0.59 -6.82 5.02
N LEU A 8 0.54 -6.13 4.85
CA LEU A 8 0.54 -4.74 4.38
C LEU A 8 0.05 -4.58 2.95
N GLN A 9 0.33 -5.56 2.08
CA GLN A 9 -0.11 -5.57 0.69
C GLN A 9 0.24 -4.28 -0.06
N SER A 10 1.49 -3.87 0.08
CA SER A 10 1.98 -2.66 -0.57
C SER A 10 2.62 -2.98 -1.92
N CYS A 11 2.12 -2.36 -2.98
CA CYS A 11 2.70 -2.50 -4.32
C CYS A 11 4.17 -2.06 -4.35
N ALA A 12 4.54 -1.09 -3.54
CA ALA A 12 5.91 -0.58 -3.49
C ALA A 12 6.93 -1.66 -3.15
N THR A 13 6.58 -2.61 -2.27
CA THR A 13 7.49 -3.70 -1.90
C THR A 13 7.72 -4.66 -3.06
N VAL A 14 6.69 -4.93 -3.86
CA VAL A 14 6.82 -5.77 -5.04
C VAL A 14 7.61 -5.06 -6.13
N GLN A 15 7.39 -3.77 -6.32
CA GLN A 15 8.18 -2.96 -7.25
C GLN A 15 9.67 -2.97 -6.87
N TYR A 16 9.97 -2.96 -5.57
CA TYR A 16 11.34 -3.07 -5.08
C TYR A 16 11.98 -4.40 -5.51
N ILE A 17 11.24 -5.51 -5.38
CA ILE A 17 11.69 -6.84 -5.81
C ILE A 17 11.96 -6.88 -7.31
N LEU A 18 11.05 -6.31 -8.11
CA LEU A 18 11.15 -6.29 -9.57
C LEU A 18 12.27 -5.37 -10.08
N GLY A 19 12.70 -4.41 -9.27
CA GLY A 19 13.72 -3.45 -9.65
C GLY A 19 13.25 -2.41 -10.65
N GLU A 20 11.94 -2.31 -10.87
CA GLU A 20 11.35 -1.33 -11.79
C GLU A 20 9.99 -0.87 -11.29
N ARG A 21 9.57 0.31 -11.72
CA ARG A 21 8.25 0.83 -11.40
C ARG A 21 7.24 0.35 -12.42
N LYS A 22 6.28 -0.45 -11.97
CA LYS A 22 5.20 -0.98 -12.77
C LYS A 22 3.90 -0.34 -12.29
N PRO A 23 3.18 0.45 -13.12
CA PRO A 23 1.95 1.13 -12.67
C PRO A 23 0.87 0.18 -12.16
N ILE A 24 0.76 -1.00 -12.78
CA ILE A 24 -0.21 -2.02 -12.39
C ILE A 24 0.54 -3.34 -12.23
N LEU A 25 0.40 -3.95 -11.06
CA LEU A 25 0.98 -5.27 -10.80
C LEU A 25 0.00 -6.36 -11.21
N SER A 26 0.52 -7.39 -11.87
CA SER A 26 -0.27 -8.57 -12.23
C SER A 26 -0.43 -9.51 -11.03
N ALA A 27 -1.34 -10.48 -11.16
CA ALA A 27 -1.48 -11.53 -10.15
C ALA A 27 -0.18 -12.33 -9.98
N GLU A 28 0.58 -12.51 -11.05
CA GLU A 28 1.88 -13.16 -11.00
C GLU A 28 2.89 -12.33 -10.23
N ASP A 29 2.92 -11.02 -10.45
CA ASP A 29 3.82 -10.12 -9.74
C ASP A 29 3.61 -10.16 -8.23
N ILE A 30 2.35 -10.12 -7.77
CA ILE A 30 2.05 -10.12 -6.33
C ILE A 30 2.19 -11.50 -5.68
N SER A 31 2.49 -12.53 -6.45
CA SER A 31 2.71 -13.89 -5.94
C SER A 31 4.17 -14.29 -5.85
N ILE A 32 5.10 -13.39 -6.17
CA ILE A 32 6.54 -13.66 -6.09
C ILE A 32 6.93 -14.05 -4.66
N ASP A 33 7.60 -15.19 -4.50
CA ASP A 33 8.06 -15.66 -3.18
C ASP A 33 9.34 -14.92 -2.78
N SER A 34 9.19 -13.86 -2.03
CA SER A 34 10.30 -13.05 -1.50
C SER A 34 9.90 -12.53 -0.12
N PRO A 35 10.85 -12.47 0.84
CA PRO A 35 10.57 -11.87 2.15
C PRO A 35 10.16 -10.38 2.07
N TYR A 36 10.44 -9.71 0.97
CA TYR A 36 9.99 -8.34 0.74
C TYR A 36 8.53 -8.25 0.29
N ASN A 37 7.93 -9.37 -0.17
CA ASN A 37 6.57 -9.34 -0.70
C ASN A 37 5.53 -9.28 0.42
N THR A 38 5.01 -8.08 0.67
CA THR A 38 4.02 -7.85 1.73
C THR A 38 2.61 -8.34 1.39
N TYR A 39 2.38 -8.85 0.18
CA TYR A 39 1.14 -9.58 -0.14
C TYR A 39 1.17 -10.99 0.43
N ILE A 40 2.35 -11.59 0.58
CA ILE A 40 2.52 -12.96 1.08
C ILE A 40 2.91 -12.97 2.56
N TYR A 41 3.89 -12.16 2.94
CA TYR A 41 4.44 -12.15 4.29
C TYR A 41 3.91 -10.97 5.09
N LYS A 42 3.40 -11.26 6.28
CA LYS A 42 2.89 -10.25 7.21
C LYS A 42 4.04 -9.49 7.85
N GLY A 43 3.76 -8.27 8.29
CA GLY A 43 4.74 -7.43 8.95
C GLY A 43 5.49 -6.52 8.00
N LEU A 44 6.53 -5.89 8.52
CA LEU A 44 7.37 -4.99 7.74
C LEU A 44 8.33 -5.77 6.82
N PRO A 45 8.74 -5.17 5.68
CA PRO A 45 9.80 -5.78 4.87
C PRO A 45 11.11 -5.85 5.68
N GLU A 46 12.03 -6.72 5.25
CA GLU A 46 13.30 -6.95 5.98
C GLU A 46 14.14 -5.69 6.14
N THR A 47 14.13 -4.81 5.17
CA THR A 47 14.89 -3.55 5.20
C THR A 47 14.04 -2.41 4.67
N ALA A 48 14.53 -1.17 4.84
CA ALA A 48 13.94 -0.02 4.15
C ALA A 48 14.07 -0.22 2.64
N ILE A 49 13.04 0.19 1.89
CA ILE A 49 12.99 0.05 0.43
C ILE A 49 13.02 1.39 -0.29
N ALA A 50 12.96 2.49 0.45
CA ALA A 50 12.93 3.84 -0.10
C ALA A 50 13.42 4.83 0.95
N SER A 51 13.67 6.06 0.51
CA SER A 51 14.03 7.17 1.40
C SER A 51 12.79 8.03 1.61
N PRO A 52 12.15 7.94 2.78
CA PRO A 52 10.91 8.69 3.04
C PRO A 52 11.20 10.18 3.25
N GLY A 53 10.24 11.02 2.85
CA GLY A 53 10.28 12.44 3.14
C GLY A 53 9.83 12.74 4.57
N GLU A 54 9.96 14.01 4.96
CA GLU A 54 9.62 14.46 6.31
C GLU A 54 8.19 14.12 6.72
N LYS A 55 7.22 14.33 5.82
CA LYS A 55 5.80 14.05 6.11
C LYS A 55 5.57 12.58 6.41
N ALA A 56 6.22 11.68 5.67
CA ALA A 56 6.10 10.24 5.89
C ALA A 56 6.70 9.84 7.23
N ILE A 57 7.85 10.38 7.59
CA ILE A 57 8.50 10.12 8.87
C ILE A 57 7.63 10.61 10.03
N MET A 58 7.08 11.81 9.93
CA MET A 58 6.21 12.37 10.97
C MET A 58 4.91 11.58 11.11
N ALA A 59 4.38 11.05 10.02
CA ALA A 59 3.19 10.21 10.06
C ALA A 59 3.40 8.93 10.87
N VAL A 60 4.62 8.40 10.90
CA VAL A 60 4.94 7.23 11.72
C VAL A 60 5.17 7.59 13.17
N ILE A 61 5.82 8.73 13.44
CA ILE A 61 6.10 9.21 14.81
C ILE A 61 4.81 9.65 15.50
N GLU A 62 3.95 10.37 14.80
CA GLU A 62 2.68 10.86 15.31
C GLU A 62 1.53 10.42 14.40
N PRO A 63 1.19 9.13 14.37
CA PRO A 63 0.17 8.64 13.47
C PRO A 63 -1.21 9.15 13.86
N ALA A 64 -2.05 9.40 12.85
CA ALA A 64 -3.45 9.69 13.09
C ALA A 64 -4.14 8.47 13.70
N ASP A 65 -5.02 8.71 14.66
CA ASP A 65 -5.78 7.64 15.31
C ASP A 65 -6.97 7.27 14.42
N THR A 66 -6.78 6.31 13.55
CA THR A 66 -7.81 5.85 12.60
C THR A 66 -7.87 4.34 12.55
N GLU A 67 -8.97 3.82 11.99
CA GLU A 67 -9.15 2.40 11.73
C GLU A 67 -9.11 2.10 10.23
N TYR A 68 -8.52 2.99 9.43
CA TYR A 68 -8.38 2.79 8.00
C TYR A 68 -7.42 1.64 7.70
N LEU A 69 -7.88 0.67 6.91
CA LEU A 69 -7.09 -0.48 6.49
C LEU A 69 -6.74 -0.46 5.00
N TYR A 70 -7.45 0.35 4.22
CA TYR A 70 -7.30 0.41 2.76
C TYR A 70 -7.10 1.84 2.31
N PHE A 71 -6.33 2.00 1.23
CA PHE A 71 -6.18 3.29 0.58
C PHE A 71 -5.96 3.10 -0.92
N LEU A 72 -6.24 4.15 -1.68
CA LEU A 72 -5.89 4.22 -3.09
C LEU A 72 -5.60 5.67 -3.48
N ALA A 73 -4.77 5.85 -4.51
CA ALA A 73 -4.50 7.17 -5.06
C ALA A 73 -5.66 7.58 -5.98
N LYS A 74 -6.06 8.84 -5.92
CA LYS A 74 -7.18 9.33 -6.74
C LYS A 74 -6.91 9.33 -8.24
N ASN A 75 -5.70 9.23 -8.69
CA ASN A 75 -5.32 9.18 -10.10
C ASN A 75 -5.79 10.42 -10.91
N ASP A 76 -5.86 11.56 -10.26
CA ASP A 76 -6.23 12.86 -10.86
C ASP A 76 -5.07 13.86 -10.89
N GLY A 77 -3.87 13.39 -10.55
CA GLY A 77 -2.67 14.21 -10.49
C GLY A 77 -2.54 15.04 -9.21
N SER A 78 -3.51 14.97 -8.30
CA SER A 78 -3.46 15.73 -7.04
C SER A 78 -2.49 15.15 -6.00
N GLY A 79 -2.17 13.87 -6.11
CA GLY A 79 -1.40 13.15 -5.09
C GLY A 79 -2.23 12.78 -3.87
N GLU A 80 -3.53 13.05 -3.87
CA GLU A 80 -4.40 12.71 -2.76
C GLU A 80 -4.72 11.23 -2.71
N GLN A 81 -4.91 10.72 -1.48
CA GLN A 81 -5.29 9.34 -1.22
C GLN A 81 -6.74 9.29 -0.70
N VAL A 82 -7.42 8.19 -0.99
CA VAL A 82 -8.75 7.90 -0.45
C VAL A 82 -8.63 6.73 0.49
N TYR A 83 -9.14 6.88 1.71
CA TYR A 83 -9.02 5.87 2.76
C TYR A 83 -10.36 5.21 3.03
N SER A 84 -10.33 3.93 3.42
CA SER A 84 -11.53 3.20 3.81
C SER A 84 -11.22 2.18 4.90
N GLU A 85 -12.23 1.90 5.73
CA GLU A 85 -12.09 0.95 6.83
C GLU A 85 -12.41 -0.49 6.39
N THR A 86 -13.28 -0.65 5.39
CA THR A 86 -13.71 -1.97 4.92
C THR A 86 -13.33 -2.19 3.46
N TYR A 87 -13.24 -3.47 3.09
CA TYR A 87 -12.93 -3.83 1.71
C TYR A 87 -14.05 -3.43 0.74
N GLU A 88 -15.31 -3.49 1.18
CA GLU A 88 -16.45 -3.05 0.38
C GLU A 88 -16.37 -1.57 0.03
N GLU A 89 -16.04 -0.73 1.00
CA GLU A 89 -15.82 0.70 0.76
C GLU A 89 -14.65 0.93 -0.20
N HIS A 90 -13.59 0.15 -0.04
CA HIS A 90 -12.42 0.21 -0.92
C HIS A 90 -12.80 -0.10 -2.37
N LEU A 91 -13.63 -1.13 -2.60
CA LEU A 91 -14.10 -1.49 -3.93
C LEU A 91 -14.96 -0.37 -4.54
N LEU A 92 -15.82 0.26 -3.75
CA LEU A 92 -16.62 1.40 -4.19
C LEU A 92 -15.73 2.58 -4.58
N ASN A 93 -14.69 2.85 -3.80
CA ASN A 93 -13.73 3.90 -4.09
C ASN A 93 -12.93 3.59 -5.37
N LYS A 94 -12.55 2.34 -5.58
CA LYS A 94 -11.88 1.93 -6.82
C LYS A 94 -12.75 2.20 -8.05
N ALA A 95 -14.02 1.85 -7.98
CA ALA A 95 -14.97 2.11 -9.08
C ALA A 95 -15.13 3.62 -9.32
N LYS A 96 -15.20 4.42 -8.26
CA LYS A 96 -15.41 5.86 -8.35
C LYS A 96 -14.19 6.61 -8.87
N TYR A 97 -12.99 6.29 -8.37
CA TYR A 97 -11.79 7.08 -8.64
C TYR A 97 -10.87 6.48 -9.72
N LEU A 98 -10.97 5.19 -10.01
CA LEU A 98 -10.19 4.55 -11.05
C LEU A 98 -10.98 4.33 -12.36
N GLY A 99 -12.24 4.77 -12.40
CA GLY A 99 -13.02 4.79 -13.62
C GLY A 99 -13.59 3.44 -14.08
N ASN A 100 -13.68 2.49 -13.18
CA ASN A 100 -14.20 1.15 -13.51
C ASN A 100 -15.51 0.87 -12.80
#